data_8bc55700ee580a2994b14ae1f095e9f8
#
_entry.id   8bc55700ee580a2994b14ae1f095e9f8
#
_cell.length_a   1.000
_cell.length_b   1.000
_cell.length_c   1.000
_cell.angle_alpha   90.00
_cell.angle_beta   90.00
_cell.angle_gamma   90.00
#
_symmetry.space_group_name_H-M   'P 1'
#
loop_
_entity.id
_entity.type
_entity.pdbx_description
1 polymer ?
#
loop_
_entity_poly.entity_id
_entity_poly.type
_entity_poly.pdbx_seq_one_letter_code
_entity_poly.pdbx_strand_id
1 'polypeptide(L)'
;MALISQRFATREKLILVGLYLSKYDRLGLQRLGFGSFTEAFNVIGYAMGSRPASIKNYRDEFDPLFPNRRKGWHKRPLRRYCLKVFEEYKSLDLESFAGLVKSFFGYDENAWSEVQEKEDEEESESQFAKRLITGLTAEQYFQSIHHNLSEFEGYSLENTTRLGCGYDFRLRKNPGGDFLAVEVKGLKERTGNLSLTPKEHQLATALRDRFFLFVVKNFQESPFHEIFSNPLSGRLQFKKRETLTVHISWLTRV
;
A
#
# COMPACT_ATOMS: atom_id res chain seq x y z
N MET A 1 -8.65 11.05 14.54
CA MET A 1 -7.89 11.13 13.26
C MET A 1 -8.52 10.35 12.09
N ALA A 2 -9.25 9.27 12.29
CA ALA A 2 -10.00 8.58 11.21
C ALA A 2 -10.96 9.50 10.39
N LEU A 3 -11.39 10.62 10.95
CA LEU A 3 -12.25 11.61 10.29
C LEU A 3 -11.55 12.46 9.21
N ILE A 4 -10.22 12.58 9.21
CA ILE A 4 -9.48 13.43 8.25
C ILE A 4 -9.36 12.72 6.88
N SER A 5 -9.15 11.42 6.87
CA SER A 5 -9.01 10.64 5.63
C SER A 5 -10.29 10.64 4.76
N GLN A 6 -11.47 10.75 5.36
CA GLN A 6 -12.75 10.83 4.63
C GLN A 6 -13.02 12.20 3.99
N ARG A 7 -12.26 13.24 4.39
CA ARG A 7 -12.49 14.63 3.95
C ARG A 7 -12.05 14.91 2.51
N PHE A 8 -11.11 14.12 1.96
CA PHE A 8 -10.52 14.38 0.65
C PHE A 8 -11.03 13.40 -0.40
N ALA A 9 -11.47 13.92 -1.54
CA ALA A 9 -11.73 13.10 -2.73
C ALA A 9 -10.40 12.52 -3.27
N THR A 10 -10.45 11.36 -3.95
CA THR A 10 -9.26 10.69 -4.52
C THR A 10 -8.41 11.65 -5.35
N ARG A 11 -9.04 12.46 -6.19
CA ARG A 11 -8.32 13.46 -7.00
C ARG A 11 -7.54 14.47 -6.16
N GLU A 12 -8.12 14.93 -5.07
CA GLU A 12 -7.49 15.91 -4.18
C GLU A 12 -6.30 15.27 -3.44
N LYS A 13 -6.44 14.03 -2.97
CA LYS A 13 -5.33 13.26 -2.41
C LYS A 13 -4.16 13.14 -3.40
N LEU A 14 -4.44 12.81 -4.67
CA LEU A 14 -3.42 12.70 -5.71
C LEU A 14 -2.71 14.05 -5.98
N ILE A 15 -3.44 15.16 -5.95
CA ILE A 15 -2.87 16.50 -6.10
C ILE A 15 -1.96 16.82 -4.90
N LEU A 16 -2.40 16.54 -3.67
CA LEU A 16 -1.62 16.74 -2.45
C LEU A 16 -0.33 15.92 -2.45
N VAL A 17 -0.39 14.67 -2.87
CA VAL A 17 0.83 13.83 -3.03
C VAL A 17 1.76 14.43 -4.09
N GLY A 18 1.22 14.89 -5.22
CA GLY A 18 2.01 15.56 -6.25
C GLY A 18 2.70 16.83 -5.73
N LEU A 19 1.97 17.66 -4.99
CA LEU A 19 2.50 18.87 -4.34
C LEU A 19 3.60 18.51 -3.33
N TYR A 20 3.36 17.55 -2.46
CA TYR A 20 4.32 17.06 -1.47
C TYR A 20 5.63 16.60 -2.13
N LEU A 21 5.54 15.73 -3.14
CA LEU A 21 6.71 15.19 -3.85
C LEU A 21 7.44 16.24 -4.68
N SER A 22 6.76 17.27 -5.16
CA SER A 22 7.40 18.40 -5.82
C SER A 22 8.14 19.29 -4.85
N LYS A 23 7.49 19.65 -3.73
CA LYS A 23 8.02 20.57 -2.72
C LYS A 23 9.25 20.01 -1.99
N TYR A 24 9.19 18.75 -1.57
CA TYR A 24 10.22 18.14 -0.72
C TYR A 24 11.19 17.20 -1.46
N ASP A 25 10.92 16.92 -2.73
CA ASP A 25 11.78 16.16 -3.62
C ASP A 25 12.27 14.83 -2.97
N ARG A 26 13.56 14.60 -2.94
CA ARG A 26 14.17 13.38 -2.38
C ARG A 26 13.94 13.24 -0.87
N LEU A 27 13.94 14.34 -0.14
CA LEU A 27 13.65 14.30 1.30
C LEU A 27 12.22 13.79 1.55
N GLY A 28 11.25 14.25 0.74
CA GLY A 28 9.88 13.75 0.81
C GLY A 28 9.77 12.27 0.48
N LEU A 29 10.52 11.78 -0.52
CA LEU A 29 10.57 10.34 -0.82
C LEU A 29 11.08 9.52 0.38
N GLN A 30 12.21 9.94 0.94
CA GLN A 30 12.84 9.26 2.09
C GLN A 30 11.91 9.23 3.31
N ARG A 31 11.22 10.35 3.57
CA ARG A 31 10.28 10.44 4.70
C ARG A 31 9.07 9.52 4.56
N LEU A 32 8.70 9.17 3.32
CA LEU A 32 7.67 8.16 3.01
C LEU A 32 8.26 6.74 2.85
N GLY A 33 9.57 6.56 3.00
CA GLY A 33 10.24 5.26 2.87
C GLY A 33 10.53 4.79 1.45
N PHE A 34 10.33 5.63 0.42
CA PHE A 34 10.57 5.26 -0.98
C PHE A 34 11.98 5.57 -1.46
N GLY A 35 12.57 4.66 -2.25
CA GLY A 35 13.89 4.84 -2.84
C GLY A 35 13.89 5.62 -4.16
N SER A 36 12.75 5.67 -4.86
CA SER A 36 12.62 6.36 -6.15
C SER A 36 11.23 6.95 -6.37
N PHE A 37 11.15 7.94 -7.23
CA PHE A 37 9.87 8.51 -7.65
C PHE A 37 8.98 7.50 -8.38
N THR A 38 9.57 6.62 -9.18
CA THR A 38 8.83 5.57 -9.90
C THR A 38 8.16 4.63 -8.92
N GLU A 39 8.89 4.17 -7.92
CA GLU A 39 8.35 3.34 -6.83
C GLU A 39 7.18 4.06 -6.11
N ALA A 40 7.40 5.31 -5.69
CA ALA A 40 6.37 6.10 -5.02
C ALA A 40 5.11 6.29 -5.88
N PHE A 41 5.27 6.56 -7.18
CA PHE A 41 4.12 6.70 -8.09
C PHE A 41 3.36 5.39 -8.25
N ASN A 42 4.06 4.26 -8.41
CA ASN A 42 3.43 2.96 -8.54
C ASN A 42 2.67 2.60 -7.26
N VAL A 43 3.35 2.63 -6.13
CA VAL A 43 2.78 2.23 -4.84
C VAL A 43 1.61 3.14 -4.47
N ILE A 44 1.81 4.44 -4.40
CA ILE A 44 0.77 5.39 -3.98
C ILE A 44 -0.37 5.46 -5.02
N GLY A 45 -0.04 5.44 -6.31
CA GLY A 45 -1.04 5.50 -7.37
C GLY A 45 -2.02 4.33 -7.30
N TYR A 46 -1.52 3.11 -7.27
CA TYR A 46 -2.38 1.93 -7.15
C TYR A 46 -3.11 1.88 -5.80
N ALA A 47 -2.45 2.20 -4.68
CA ALA A 47 -3.11 2.26 -3.36
C ALA A 47 -4.33 3.21 -3.34
N MET A 48 -4.31 4.25 -4.16
CA MET A 48 -5.43 5.19 -4.33
C MET A 48 -6.41 4.80 -5.44
N GLY A 49 -6.28 3.60 -6.04
CA GLY A 49 -7.09 3.16 -7.17
C GLY A 49 -6.90 4.03 -8.41
N SER A 50 -5.69 4.60 -8.62
CA SER A 50 -5.36 5.51 -9.72
C SER A 50 -4.13 5.05 -10.48
N ARG A 51 -3.95 5.61 -11.70
CA ARG A 51 -2.75 5.33 -12.50
C ARG A 51 -1.54 6.05 -11.89
N PRO A 52 -0.36 5.42 -11.81
CA PRO A 52 0.89 6.04 -11.36
C PRO A 52 1.21 7.37 -12.03
N ALA A 53 0.92 7.46 -13.33
CA ALA A 53 1.10 8.68 -14.13
C ALA A 53 0.31 9.88 -13.61
N SER A 54 -0.80 9.67 -12.89
CA SER A 54 -1.60 10.78 -12.33
C SER A 54 -0.80 11.56 -11.29
N ILE A 55 -0.10 10.87 -10.38
CA ILE A 55 0.73 11.52 -9.36
C ILE A 55 1.92 12.22 -10.02
N LYS A 56 2.59 11.53 -10.95
CA LYS A 56 3.69 12.12 -11.73
C LYS A 56 3.25 13.43 -12.39
N ASN A 57 2.10 13.43 -13.05
CA ASN A 57 1.58 14.60 -13.73
C ASN A 57 1.29 15.76 -12.76
N TYR A 58 0.75 15.48 -11.57
CA TYR A 58 0.56 16.52 -10.57
C TYR A 58 1.88 17.04 -9.98
N ARG A 59 2.86 16.17 -9.73
CA ARG A 59 4.19 16.61 -9.33
C ARG A 59 4.80 17.52 -10.39
N ASP A 60 4.81 17.09 -11.65
CA ASP A 60 5.40 17.84 -12.77
C ASP A 60 4.70 19.21 -12.96
N GLU A 61 3.43 19.34 -12.57
CA GLU A 61 2.71 20.61 -12.59
C GLU A 61 3.18 21.59 -11.52
N PHE A 62 3.57 21.09 -10.33
CA PHE A 62 4.08 21.92 -9.25
C PHE A 62 5.59 22.17 -9.31
N ASP A 63 6.36 21.36 -10.05
CA ASP A 63 7.82 21.47 -10.14
C ASP A 63 8.35 22.87 -10.48
N PRO A 64 7.71 23.68 -11.33
CA PRO A 64 8.15 25.05 -11.59
C PRO A 64 8.12 26.01 -10.39
N LEU A 65 7.39 25.64 -9.32
CA LEU A 65 7.23 26.48 -8.12
C LEU A 65 8.33 26.24 -7.07
N PHE A 66 9.14 25.21 -7.24
CA PHE A 66 10.13 24.78 -6.24
C PHE A 66 11.52 24.61 -6.84
N PRO A 67 12.60 24.85 -6.06
CA PRO A 67 13.98 24.68 -6.52
C PRO A 67 14.29 23.19 -6.70
N ASN A 68 14.12 22.68 -7.92
CA ASN A 68 14.49 21.32 -8.29
C ASN A 68 15.09 21.29 -9.70
N ARG A 69 15.73 20.16 -10.10
CA ARG A 69 16.38 20.01 -11.40
C ARG A 69 15.43 19.57 -12.51
N ARG A 70 14.16 19.34 -12.20
CA ARG A 70 13.16 18.87 -13.19
C ARG A 70 12.57 20.07 -13.92
N LYS A 71 12.27 19.86 -15.20
CA LYS A 71 11.70 20.91 -16.03
C LYS A 71 10.22 21.19 -15.74
N GLY A 72 9.47 20.18 -15.24
CA GLY A 72 8.03 20.32 -14.97
C GLY A 72 7.22 20.79 -16.20
N TRP A 73 6.07 21.38 -15.94
CA TRP A 73 5.18 21.94 -16.99
C TRP A 73 5.26 23.48 -17.03
N HIS A 74 6.32 24.00 -17.60
CA HIS A 74 6.62 25.46 -17.60
C HIS A 74 5.77 26.29 -18.57
N LYS A 75 5.03 25.68 -19.51
CA LYS A 75 4.41 26.38 -20.63
C LYS A 75 3.01 26.92 -20.36
N ARG A 76 2.43 26.66 -19.20
CA ARG A 76 1.10 27.12 -18.83
C ARG A 76 0.98 27.39 -17.33
N PRO A 77 0.06 28.26 -16.90
CA PRO A 77 -0.22 28.46 -15.49
C PRO A 77 -0.79 27.20 -14.86
N LEU A 78 -0.68 27.10 -13.53
CA LEU A 78 -1.32 26.04 -12.75
C LEU A 78 -2.82 25.96 -13.05
N ARG A 79 -3.34 24.75 -13.15
CA ARG A 79 -4.78 24.53 -13.22
C ARG A 79 -5.45 25.06 -11.94
N ARG A 80 -6.62 25.67 -12.06
CA ARG A 80 -7.33 26.34 -10.94
C ARG A 80 -7.44 25.47 -9.69
N TYR A 81 -7.74 24.19 -9.85
CA TYR A 81 -7.86 23.26 -8.72
C TYR A 81 -6.49 22.89 -8.09
N CYS A 82 -5.41 22.88 -8.86
CA CYS A 82 -4.05 22.72 -8.34
C CYS A 82 -3.61 23.99 -7.60
N LEU A 83 -3.93 25.17 -8.13
CA LEU A 83 -3.63 26.44 -7.48
C LEU A 83 -4.34 26.54 -6.11
N LYS A 84 -5.61 26.14 -6.02
CA LYS A 84 -6.34 26.12 -4.75
C LYS A 84 -5.62 25.26 -3.71
N VAL A 85 -5.26 24.01 -4.07
CA VAL A 85 -4.53 23.10 -3.17
C VAL A 85 -3.16 23.68 -2.81
N PHE A 86 -2.45 24.27 -3.76
CA PHE A 86 -1.17 24.90 -3.49
C PHE A 86 -1.29 26.03 -2.44
N GLU A 87 -2.21 26.96 -2.62
CA GLU A 87 -2.39 28.09 -1.69
C GLU A 87 -2.75 27.62 -0.28
N GLU A 88 -3.54 26.55 -0.16
CA GLU A 88 -4.00 26.02 1.12
C GLU A 88 -2.89 25.24 1.86
N TYR A 89 -2.03 24.50 1.14
CA TYR A 89 -1.07 23.56 1.75
C TYR A 89 0.41 23.92 1.55
N LYS A 90 0.74 24.99 0.83
CA LYS A 90 2.14 25.40 0.55
C LYS A 90 2.96 25.69 1.81
N SER A 91 2.33 26.07 2.92
CA SER A 91 2.99 26.42 4.18
C SER A 91 3.30 25.22 5.07
N LEU A 92 2.72 24.03 4.81
CA LEU A 92 3.00 22.85 5.62
C LEU A 92 4.50 22.53 5.59
N ASP A 93 5.07 22.21 6.76
CA ASP A 93 6.41 21.65 6.89
C ASP A 93 6.48 20.18 6.44
N LEU A 94 7.69 19.63 6.36
CA LEU A 94 7.93 18.27 5.87
C LEU A 94 7.16 17.22 6.69
N GLU A 95 7.23 17.30 8.02
CA GLU A 95 6.65 16.31 8.91
C GLU A 95 5.12 16.33 8.88
N SER A 96 4.54 17.52 9.02
CA SER A 96 3.08 17.72 8.96
C SER A 96 2.52 17.26 7.61
N PHE A 97 3.22 17.54 6.51
CA PHE A 97 2.75 17.14 5.19
C PHE A 97 2.95 15.64 4.94
N ALA A 98 4.06 15.06 5.41
CA ALA A 98 4.27 13.60 5.35
C ALA A 98 3.18 12.86 6.15
N GLY A 99 2.87 13.33 7.37
CA GLY A 99 1.78 12.79 8.19
C GLY A 99 0.42 12.85 7.47
N LEU A 100 0.12 13.98 6.81
CA LEU A 100 -1.10 14.11 6.00
C LEU A 100 -1.13 13.08 4.86
N VAL A 101 -0.03 12.92 4.11
CA VAL A 101 0.04 11.94 3.01
C VAL A 101 -0.12 10.52 3.53
N LYS A 102 0.57 10.16 4.61
CA LYS A 102 0.47 8.84 5.25
C LYS A 102 -0.96 8.54 5.73
N SER A 103 -1.67 9.53 6.26
CA SER A 103 -3.05 9.38 6.75
C SER A 103 -4.03 8.95 5.64
N PHE A 104 -3.74 9.21 4.38
CA PHE A 104 -4.57 8.75 3.25
C PHE A 104 -4.65 7.23 3.12
N PHE A 105 -3.70 6.53 3.71
CA PHE A 105 -3.58 5.07 3.69
C PHE A 105 -3.95 4.40 5.03
N GLY A 106 -4.57 5.15 5.92
CA GLY A 106 -4.95 4.65 7.24
C GLY A 106 -3.77 4.53 8.21
N TYR A 107 -2.61 5.13 7.89
CA TYR A 107 -1.53 5.24 8.85
C TYR A 107 -1.98 6.17 9.98
N ASP A 108 -1.90 5.67 11.21
CA ASP A 108 -2.15 6.40 12.45
C ASP A 108 -0.89 6.29 13.32
N GLU A 109 -0.45 7.39 13.90
CA GLU A 109 0.68 7.42 14.82
C GLU A 109 0.45 6.51 16.04
N ASN A 110 -0.80 6.33 16.46
CA ASN A 110 -1.16 5.39 17.54
C ASN A 110 -0.94 3.93 17.10
N ALA A 111 -1.28 3.58 15.86
CA ALA A 111 -1.02 2.24 15.32
C ALA A 111 0.49 1.95 15.24
N TRP A 112 1.31 2.98 14.95
CA TRP A 112 2.76 2.87 14.99
C TRP A 112 3.28 2.60 16.41
N SER A 113 2.77 3.33 17.42
CA SER A 113 3.16 3.14 18.82
C SER A 113 2.84 1.72 19.31
N GLU A 114 1.66 1.17 18.94
CA GLU A 114 1.27 -0.20 19.28
C GLU A 114 2.15 -1.26 18.62
N VAL A 115 2.65 -0.99 17.41
CA VAL A 115 3.57 -1.89 16.70
C VAL A 115 4.96 -1.83 17.31
N GLN A 116 5.45 -0.63 17.63
CA GLN A 116 6.75 -0.42 18.27
C GLN A 116 6.82 -1.08 19.66
N GLU A 117 5.70 -1.18 20.37
CA GLU A 117 5.62 -1.92 21.65
C GLU A 117 5.67 -3.45 21.46
N LYS A 118 5.35 -3.96 20.28
CA LYS A 118 5.23 -5.41 19.99
C LYS A 118 6.42 -6.00 19.23
N GLU A 119 7.18 -5.19 18.53
CA GLU A 119 8.29 -5.63 17.68
C GLU A 119 9.60 -4.97 18.16
N ASP A 120 10.49 -5.77 18.78
CA ASP A 120 11.87 -5.38 19.14
C ASP A 120 12.81 -5.22 17.91
N GLU A 121 12.27 -5.11 16.70
CA GLU A 121 13.07 -4.93 15.50
C GLU A 121 13.13 -3.42 15.15
N GLU A 122 14.34 -2.95 14.82
CA GLU A 122 14.66 -1.60 14.36
C GLU A 122 13.95 -1.20 13.05
N GLU A 123 12.64 -1.47 12.93
CA GLU A 123 11.88 -0.97 11.79
C GLU A 123 11.62 0.52 11.98
N SER A 124 12.08 1.33 11.04
CA SER A 124 11.77 2.76 11.07
C SER A 124 10.31 3.02 10.74
N GLU A 125 9.72 4.08 11.30
CA GLU A 125 8.36 4.54 10.98
C GLU A 125 8.10 4.62 9.47
N SER A 126 9.10 5.02 8.69
CA SER A 126 8.99 5.13 7.23
C SER A 126 8.92 3.75 6.55
N GLN A 127 9.59 2.73 7.08
CA GLN A 127 9.53 1.36 6.57
C GLN A 127 8.18 0.73 6.87
N PHE A 128 7.66 0.91 8.08
CA PHE A 128 6.33 0.45 8.46
C PHE A 128 5.24 1.09 7.59
N ALA A 129 5.25 2.42 7.45
CA ALA A 129 4.31 3.13 6.60
C ALA A 129 4.36 2.63 5.14
N LYS A 130 5.57 2.40 4.61
CA LYS A 130 5.76 1.84 3.28
C LYS A 130 5.20 0.42 3.16
N ARG A 131 5.44 -0.45 4.14
CA ARG A 131 4.92 -1.82 4.15
C ARG A 131 3.39 -1.82 4.11
N LEU A 132 2.76 -0.98 4.93
CA LEU A 132 1.31 -0.80 4.96
C LEU A 132 0.77 -0.33 3.60
N ILE A 133 1.38 0.71 3.03
CA ILE A 133 0.96 1.24 1.73
C ILE A 133 1.16 0.20 0.62
N THR A 134 2.26 -0.57 0.66
CA THR A 134 2.55 -1.62 -0.34
C THR A 134 1.53 -2.76 -0.28
N GLY A 135 1.09 -3.15 0.92
CA GLY A 135 0.01 -4.13 1.11
C GLY A 135 -1.29 -3.65 0.46
N LEU A 136 -1.75 -2.47 0.83
CA LEU A 136 -2.94 -1.84 0.22
C LEU A 136 -2.83 -1.72 -1.30
N THR A 137 -1.63 -1.43 -1.81
CA THR A 137 -1.36 -1.32 -3.25
C THR A 137 -1.59 -2.65 -3.96
N ALA A 138 -1.07 -3.74 -3.40
CA ALA A 138 -1.22 -5.07 -3.96
C ALA A 138 -2.69 -5.51 -3.97
N GLU A 139 -3.43 -5.25 -2.89
CA GLU A 139 -4.87 -5.51 -2.80
C GLU A 139 -5.67 -4.72 -3.85
N GLN A 140 -5.42 -3.41 -4.00
CA GLN A 140 -6.07 -2.56 -5.01
C GLN A 140 -5.71 -2.98 -6.44
N TYR A 141 -4.46 -3.39 -6.67
CA TYR A 141 -4.04 -3.94 -7.94
C TYR A 141 -4.85 -5.19 -8.28
N PHE A 142 -4.96 -6.17 -7.37
CA PHE A 142 -5.77 -7.36 -7.54
C PHE A 142 -7.24 -7.02 -7.82
N GLN A 143 -7.86 -6.15 -7.02
CA GLN A 143 -9.24 -5.73 -7.22
C GLN A 143 -9.47 -5.14 -8.62
N SER A 144 -8.50 -4.41 -9.16
CA SER A 144 -8.62 -3.75 -10.47
C SER A 144 -8.54 -4.71 -11.65
N ILE A 145 -7.92 -5.89 -11.49
CA ILE A 145 -7.64 -6.79 -12.63
C ILE A 145 -8.27 -8.18 -12.50
N HIS A 146 -8.74 -8.59 -11.33
CA HIS A 146 -9.20 -9.97 -11.07
C HIS A 146 -10.23 -10.47 -12.10
N HIS A 147 -11.11 -9.60 -12.57
CA HIS A 147 -12.16 -9.92 -13.55
C HIS A 147 -11.61 -10.25 -14.95
N ASN A 148 -10.35 -9.92 -15.23
CA ASN A 148 -9.67 -10.23 -16.49
C ASN A 148 -8.81 -11.50 -16.40
N LEU A 149 -8.77 -12.16 -15.24
CA LEU A 149 -7.96 -13.34 -15.01
C LEU A 149 -8.80 -14.60 -15.22
N SER A 150 -8.29 -15.53 -16.03
CA SER A 150 -8.97 -16.78 -16.37
C SER A 150 -9.31 -17.62 -15.15
N GLU A 151 -8.46 -17.60 -14.12
CA GLU A 151 -8.64 -18.32 -12.85
C GLU A 151 -9.86 -17.86 -12.08
N PHE A 152 -10.29 -16.63 -12.30
CA PHE A 152 -11.37 -15.99 -11.54
C PHE A 152 -12.59 -15.59 -12.43
N GLU A 153 -12.63 -16.10 -13.64
CA GLU A 153 -13.72 -15.82 -14.58
C GLU A 153 -15.08 -16.28 -14.02
N GLY A 154 -16.03 -15.35 -14.02
CA GLY A 154 -17.38 -15.60 -13.52
C GLY A 154 -17.52 -15.60 -11.99
N TYR A 155 -16.47 -15.25 -11.25
CA TYR A 155 -16.54 -15.08 -9.81
C TYR A 155 -16.83 -13.62 -9.44
N SER A 156 -17.71 -13.42 -8.45
CA SER A 156 -17.89 -12.14 -7.76
C SER A 156 -16.90 -12.02 -6.60
N LEU A 157 -16.32 -10.84 -6.43
CA LEU A 157 -15.32 -10.55 -5.41
C LEU A 157 -15.95 -9.89 -4.19
N GLU A 158 -15.64 -10.43 -3.00
CA GLU A 158 -15.95 -9.87 -1.70
C GLU A 158 -14.62 -9.52 -1.00
N ASN A 159 -14.46 -8.27 -0.56
CA ASN A 159 -13.30 -7.86 0.23
C ASN A 159 -13.50 -8.28 1.69
N THR A 160 -12.57 -9.07 2.21
CA THR A 160 -12.59 -9.64 3.56
C THR A 160 -11.40 -9.20 4.42
N THR A 161 -10.55 -8.30 3.94
CA THR A 161 -9.34 -7.83 4.64
C THR A 161 -9.60 -7.39 6.08
N ARG A 162 -10.73 -6.70 6.32
CA ARG A 162 -11.11 -6.22 7.65
C ARG A 162 -11.76 -7.28 8.55
N LEU A 163 -12.09 -8.44 8.02
CA LEU A 163 -12.76 -9.51 8.78
C LEU A 163 -11.76 -10.40 9.53
N GLY A 164 -10.47 -10.27 9.23
CA GLY A 164 -9.42 -11.07 9.84
C GLY A 164 -9.62 -12.58 9.65
N CYS A 165 -10.22 -13.00 8.55
CA CYS A 165 -10.54 -14.40 8.27
C CYS A 165 -9.33 -15.21 7.78
N GLY A 166 -8.17 -14.57 7.52
CA GLY A 166 -6.90 -15.21 7.10
C GLY A 166 -6.76 -15.33 5.60
N TYR A 167 -7.45 -14.47 4.86
CA TYR A 167 -7.27 -14.16 3.45
C TYR A 167 -7.91 -12.81 3.16
N ASP A 168 -7.49 -12.15 2.08
CA ASP A 168 -7.90 -10.79 1.75
C ASP A 168 -9.20 -10.73 0.96
N PHE A 169 -9.42 -11.70 0.06
CA PHE A 169 -10.59 -11.71 -0.81
C PHE A 169 -11.25 -13.09 -0.86
N ARG A 170 -12.58 -13.05 -0.89
CA ARG A 170 -13.43 -14.20 -1.14
C ARG A 170 -14.09 -14.06 -2.52
N LEU A 171 -13.96 -15.08 -3.36
CA LEU A 171 -14.58 -15.11 -4.67
C LEU A 171 -15.60 -16.21 -4.76
N ARG A 172 -16.82 -15.89 -5.25
CA ARG A 172 -17.93 -16.84 -5.38
C ARG A 172 -18.58 -16.75 -6.74
N LYS A 173 -18.96 -17.92 -7.31
CA LYS A 173 -19.83 -17.98 -8.50
C LYS A 173 -21.28 -17.83 -8.13
N ASN A 174 -21.70 -18.43 -7.01
CA ASN A 174 -23.10 -18.43 -6.56
C ASN A 174 -23.17 -18.07 -5.06
N PRO A 175 -24.23 -17.37 -4.62
CA PRO A 175 -24.49 -17.14 -3.20
C PRO A 175 -24.62 -18.47 -2.44
N GLY A 176 -23.87 -18.63 -1.33
CA GLY A 176 -23.91 -19.83 -0.48
C GLY A 176 -23.11 -21.03 -0.98
N GLY A 177 -22.56 -20.99 -2.20
CA GLY A 177 -21.71 -22.05 -2.74
C GLY A 177 -20.27 -22.01 -2.24
N ASP A 178 -19.48 -22.95 -2.75
CA ASP A 178 -18.03 -22.96 -2.55
C ASP A 178 -17.40 -21.65 -2.99
N PHE A 179 -16.33 -21.26 -2.30
CA PHE A 179 -15.59 -20.03 -2.59
C PHE A 179 -14.10 -20.30 -2.79
N LEU A 180 -13.46 -19.39 -3.50
CA LEU A 180 -12.00 -19.31 -3.57
C LEU A 180 -11.56 -18.24 -2.58
N ALA A 181 -10.54 -18.56 -1.79
CA ALA A 181 -9.84 -17.60 -0.92
C ALA A 181 -8.61 -17.08 -1.65
N VAL A 182 -8.41 -15.78 -1.66
CA VAL A 182 -7.22 -15.16 -2.24
C VAL A 182 -6.51 -14.34 -1.18
N GLU A 183 -5.27 -14.70 -0.91
CA GLU A 183 -4.32 -13.92 -0.15
C GLU A 183 -3.43 -13.13 -1.10
N VAL A 184 -3.24 -11.84 -0.85
CA VAL A 184 -2.49 -10.95 -1.71
C VAL A 184 -1.21 -10.49 -1.02
N LYS A 185 -0.08 -10.62 -1.69
CA LYS A 185 1.22 -10.13 -1.20
C LYS A 185 1.85 -9.18 -2.21
N GLY A 186 2.50 -8.13 -1.70
CA GLY A 186 3.22 -7.16 -2.49
C GLY A 186 4.73 -7.30 -2.31
N LEU A 187 5.48 -7.30 -3.42
CA LEU A 187 6.94 -7.26 -3.42
C LEU A 187 7.46 -6.00 -4.14
N LYS A 188 8.41 -5.33 -3.51
CA LYS A 188 9.10 -4.17 -4.09
C LYS A 188 9.81 -4.55 -5.39
N GLU A 189 10.53 -5.67 -5.38
CA GLU A 189 11.38 -6.16 -6.46
C GLU A 189 10.73 -7.33 -7.21
N ARG A 190 11.41 -7.81 -8.26
CA ARG A 190 10.96 -8.96 -9.07
C ARG A 190 10.96 -10.27 -8.27
N THR A 191 11.82 -10.36 -7.28
CA THR A 191 11.97 -11.50 -6.37
C THR A 191 12.03 -11.00 -4.93
N GLY A 192 11.68 -11.86 -3.99
CA GLY A 192 11.73 -11.53 -2.57
C GLY A 192 11.14 -12.62 -1.71
N ASN A 193 11.24 -12.45 -0.41
CA ASN A 193 10.67 -13.38 0.55
C ASN A 193 9.19 -13.07 0.76
N LEU A 194 8.39 -14.12 0.81
CA LEU A 194 6.98 -14.06 1.18
C LEU A 194 6.80 -14.80 2.51
N SER A 195 5.94 -14.27 3.34
CA SER A 195 5.53 -14.94 4.58
C SER A 195 4.02 -15.13 4.61
N LEU A 196 3.61 -16.23 5.21
CA LEU A 196 2.22 -16.47 5.60
C LEU A 196 2.15 -16.42 7.13
N THR A 197 1.14 -15.74 7.63
CA THR A 197 0.81 -15.83 9.06
C THR A 197 0.36 -17.24 9.41
N PRO A 198 0.36 -17.67 10.69
CA PRO A 198 -0.15 -18.99 11.07
C PRO A 198 -1.57 -19.26 10.58
N LYS A 199 -2.43 -18.23 10.58
CA LYS A 199 -3.82 -18.35 10.14
C LYS A 199 -3.94 -18.51 8.62
N GLU A 200 -3.21 -17.74 7.83
CA GLU A 200 -3.12 -17.87 6.37
C GLU A 200 -2.60 -19.25 5.97
N HIS A 201 -1.53 -19.71 6.63
CA HIS A 201 -0.96 -21.04 6.39
C HIS A 201 -1.96 -22.17 6.73
N GLN A 202 -2.66 -22.07 7.86
CA GLN A 202 -3.69 -23.04 8.25
C GLN A 202 -4.82 -23.12 7.22
N LEU A 203 -5.28 -21.97 6.73
CA LEU A 203 -6.33 -21.91 5.72
C LEU A 203 -5.85 -22.41 4.35
N ALA A 204 -4.63 -22.08 3.94
CA ALA A 204 -4.04 -22.64 2.74
C ALA A 204 -3.97 -24.18 2.79
N THR A 205 -3.62 -24.75 3.96
CA THR A 205 -3.62 -26.19 4.19
C THR A 205 -5.02 -26.80 4.10
N ALA A 206 -6.04 -26.12 4.63
CA ALA A 206 -7.41 -26.62 4.66
C ALA A 206 -8.11 -26.48 3.28
N LEU A 207 -7.94 -25.36 2.60
CA LEU A 207 -8.63 -25.04 1.35
C LEU A 207 -7.94 -25.62 0.10
N ARG A 208 -6.63 -25.88 0.17
CA ARG A 208 -5.82 -26.46 -0.93
C ARG A 208 -6.03 -25.71 -2.25
N ASP A 209 -6.58 -26.36 -3.27
CA ASP A 209 -6.79 -25.81 -4.62
C ASP A 209 -7.78 -24.64 -4.65
N ARG A 210 -8.51 -24.43 -3.55
CA ARG A 210 -9.38 -23.24 -3.36
C ARG A 210 -8.70 -22.09 -2.67
N PHE A 211 -7.42 -22.21 -2.30
CA PHE A 211 -6.61 -21.12 -1.76
C PHE A 211 -5.62 -20.65 -2.81
N PHE A 212 -5.67 -19.38 -3.13
CA PHE A 212 -4.79 -18.73 -4.08
C PHE A 212 -3.89 -17.72 -3.35
N LEU A 213 -2.61 -17.75 -3.66
CA LEU A 213 -1.67 -16.70 -3.31
C LEU A 213 -1.41 -15.85 -4.55
N PHE A 214 -1.85 -14.59 -4.51
CA PHE A 214 -1.67 -13.62 -5.57
C PHE A 214 -0.52 -12.69 -5.20
N VAL A 215 0.56 -12.67 -5.98
CA VAL A 215 1.77 -11.91 -5.66
C VAL A 215 1.99 -10.81 -6.69
N VAL A 216 1.87 -9.55 -6.25
CA VAL A 216 2.23 -8.40 -7.07
C VAL A 216 3.70 -8.06 -6.85
N LYS A 217 4.46 -7.99 -7.92
CA LYS A 217 5.93 -7.85 -7.90
C LYS A 217 6.37 -6.58 -8.61
N ASN A 218 7.61 -6.14 -8.32
CA ASN A 218 8.32 -5.10 -9.05
C ASN A 218 7.66 -3.73 -8.99
N PHE A 219 7.12 -3.34 -7.85
CA PHE A 219 6.63 -1.96 -7.66
C PHE A 219 7.70 -0.90 -7.91
N GLN A 220 8.97 -1.28 -7.82
CA GLN A 220 10.09 -0.38 -8.05
C GLN A 220 10.14 0.16 -9.49
N GLU A 221 9.71 -0.64 -10.49
CA GLU A 221 9.77 -0.30 -11.92
C GLU A 221 8.42 -0.40 -12.61
N SER A 222 8.00 -1.63 -12.90
CA SER A 222 6.75 -1.93 -13.62
C SER A 222 6.07 -3.13 -12.94
N PRO A 223 5.00 -2.92 -12.18
CA PRO A 223 4.33 -4.00 -11.46
C PRO A 223 3.74 -5.05 -12.41
N PHE A 224 3.91 -6.30 -12.03
CA PHE A 224 3.29 -7.47 -12.65
C PHE A 224 2.90 -8.46 -11.55
N HIS A 225 2.18 -9.52 -11.87
CA HIS A 225 1.71 -10.47 -10.88
C HIS A 225 2.02 -11.91 -11.25
N GLU A 226 2.04 -12.78 -10.23
CA GLU A 226 2.02 -14.23 -10.34
C GLU A 226 0.92 -14.80 -9.46
N ILE A 227 0.32 -15.90 -9.92
CA ILE A 227 -0.78 -16.59 -9.23
C ILE A 227 -0.32 -18.01 -8.88
N PHE A 228 -0.51 -18.37 -7.62
CA PHE A 228 -0.22 -19.72 -7.11
C PHE A 228 -1.51 -20.31 -6.54
N SER A 229 -2.12 -21.25 -7.28
CA SER A 229 -3.15 -22.12 -6.73
C SER A 229 -2.50 -23.13 -5.82
N ASN A 230 -3.07 -23.41 -4.66
CA ASN A 230 -2.52 -24.30 -3.65
C ASN A 230 -1.03 -24.04 -3.39
N PRO A 231 -0.67 -22.88 -2.82
CA PRO A 231 0.73 -22.44 -2.71
C PRO A 231 1.62 -23.39 -1.89
N LEU A 232 1.02 -24.30 -1.12
CA LEU A 232 1.73 -25.28 -0.31
C LEU A 232 1.98 -26.61 -1.04
N SER A 233 1.54 -26.76 -2.30
CA SER A 233 1.67 -28.01 -3.09
C SER A 233 3.06 -28.26 -3.69
N GLY A 234 4.07 -27.48 -3.30
CA GLY A 234 5.47 -27.72 -3.68
C GLY A 234 6.09 -26.71 -4.66
N ARG A 235 5.32 -25.82 -5.31
CA ARG A 235 5.90 -24.72 -6.11
C ARG A 235 6.63 -23.69 -5.25
N LEU A 236 6.11 -23.46 -4.02
CA LEU A 236 6.71 -22.59 -3.01
C LEU A 236 7.09 -23.44 -1.80
N GLN A 237 8.31 -23.24 -1.31
CA GLN A 237 8.79 -23.97 -0.13
C GLN A 237 8.77 -23.05 1.08
N PHE A 238 7.71 -23.13 1.88
CA PHE A 238 7.61 -22.41 3.15
C PHE A 238 8.36 -23.15 4.25
N LYS A 239 9.23 -22.42 4.97
CA LYS A 239 9.90 -22.91 6.17
C LYS A 239 9.31 -22.21 7.38
N LYS A 240 8.93 -22.98 8.40
CA LYS A 240 8.49 -22.43 9.68
C LYS A 240 9.64 -21.64 10.31
N ARG A 241 9.37 -20.37 10.67
CA ARG A 241 10.25 -19.55 11.49
C ARG A 241 9.49 -19.18 12.75
N GLU A 242 10.08 -19.39 13.90
CA GLU A 242 9.57 -18.95 15.19
C GLU A 242 10.49 -17.86 15.73
N THR A 243 9.91 -16.77 16.19
CA THR A 243 10.62 -15.66 16.85
C THR A 243 10.05 -15.52 18.25
N LEU A 244 10.93 -15.51 19.25
CA LEU A 244 10.56 -15.29 20.64
C LEU A 244 10.78 -13.82 20.97
N THR A 245 9.71 -13.09 21.30
CA THR A 245 9.78 -11.70 21.74
C THR A 245 9.56 -11.61 23.25
N VAL A 246 10.47 -10.95 23.96
CA VAL A 246 10.35 -10.73 25.42
C VAL A 246 9.69 -9.38 25.63
N HIS A 247 8.53 -9.37 26.26
CA HIS A 247 7.82 -8.15 26.63
C HIS A 247 8.12 -7.79 28.09
N ILE A 248 8.69 -6.61 28.32
CA ILE A 248 8.97 -6.10 29.69
C ILE A 248 7.99 -4.96 29.96
N SER A 249 7.23 -5.04 31.05
CA SER A 249 6.34 -3.98 31.49
C SER A 249 6.48 -3.71 32.99
N TRP A 250 6.38 -2.46 33.40
CA TRP A 250 6.33 -2.03 34.78
C TRP A 250 4.89 -1.62 35.11
N LEU A 251 4.28 -2.33 36.03
CA LEU A 251 2.90 -2.06 36.48
C LEU A 251 2.91 -1.47 37.87
N THR A 252 2.10 -0.43 38.10
CA THR A 252 1.80 0.09 39.43
C THR A 252 0.30 0.22 39.60
N ARG A 253 -0.14 0.09 40.86
CA ARG A 253 -1.52 0.37 41.23
C ARG A 253 -1.51 1.64 42.08
N VAL A 254 -2.34 2.61 41.72
CA VAL A 254 -2.56 3.87 42.50
C VAL A 254 -3.81 3.76 43.33
#